data_a2bca29cb3014d0c300dfc0368ab92e1
#
_entry.id   a2bca29cb3014d0c300dfc0368ab92e1
#
_cell.length_a   1.000
_cell.length_b   1.000
_cell.length_c   1.000
_cell.angle_alpha   90.00
_cell.angle_beta   90.00
_cell.angle_gamma   90.00
#
_symmetry.space_group_name_H-M   'P 1'
#
loop_
_entity.id
_entity.type
_entity.pdbx_description
1 polymer ?
#
loop_
_entity_poly.entity_id
_entity_poly.type
_entity_poly.pdbx_seq_one_letter_code
_entity_poly.pdbx_strand_id
1 'polypeptide(L)'
;MFRGMLLNTLKGKIPLISAMIISSLGFSVMHITTIFAGNTLIQALVNVIASSLLGFAFVPLAIILNNILPLAIFHTLWNFIIIASSTMGINISKVYLFCNPINIIISIILWTIIIKKQKKNTFSKNKLVFSEKLINSI
;
A
#
# COMPACT_ATOMS: atom_id res chain seq x y z
N MET A 1 2.14 -11.59 2.96
CA MET A 1 1.91 -12.40 1.76
C MET A 1 0.64 -12.00 0.98
N PHE A 2 -0.54 -11.90 1.60
CA PHE A 2 -1.82 -11.58 0.93
C PHE A 2 -1.75 -10.35 -0.01
N ARG A 3 -1.18 -9.23 0.45
CA ARG A 3 -1.05 -7.99 -0.35
C ARG A 3 -0.25 -8.19 -1.65
N GLY A 4 0.89 -8.90 -1.59
CA GLY A 4 1.71 -9.14 -2.78
C GLY A 4 1.03 -10.06 -3.78
N MET A 5 0.35 -11.09 -3.31
CA MET A 5 -0.45 -11.97 -4.16
C MET A 5 -1.60 -11.21 -4.81
N LEU A 6 -2.38 -10.44 -4.03
CA LEU A 6 -3.50 -9.68 -4.54
C LEU A 6 -3.06 -8.63 -5.57
N LEU A 7 -2.01 -7.85 -5.27
CA LEU A 7 -1.48 -6.86 -6.21
C LEU A 7 -0.98 -7.51 -7.50
N ASN A 8 -0.23 -8.61 -7.41
CA ASN A 8 0.29 -9.31 -8.59
C ASN A 8 -0.83 -9.97 -9.42
N THR A 9 -1.87 -10.49 -8.78
CA THR A 9 -3.02 -11.08 -9.47
C THR A 9 -3.84 -10.02 -10.21
N LEU A 10 -3.96 -8.82 -9.66
CA LEU A 10 -4.70 -7.71 -10.26
C LEU A 10 -3.88 -6.95 -11.29
N LYS A 11 -2.56 -6.92 -11.16
CA LYS A 11 -1.64 -6.27 -12.09
C LYS A 11 -1.76 -6.91 -13.48
N GLY A 12 -2.16 -6.11 -14.46
CA GLY A 12 -2.40 -6.57 -15.84
C GLY A 12 -3.86 -6.92 -16.16
N LYS A 13 -4.72 -7.14 -15.16
CA LYS A 13 -6.16 -7.36 -15.38
C LYS A 13 -6.97 -6.07 -15.27
N ILE A 14 -6.53 -5.15 -14.41
CA ILE A 14 -7.16 -3.85 -14.19
C ILE A 14 -6.07 -2.75 -14.19
N PRO A 15 -6.47 -1.46 -14.32
CA PRO A 15 -5.54 -0.35 -14.24
C PRO A 15 -4.70 -0.41 -12.94
N LEU A 16 -3.41 -0.12 -13.05
CA LEU A 16 -2.46 -0.24 -11.93
C LEU A 16 -2.93 0.52 -10.68
N ILE A 17 -3.46 1.73 -10.86
CA ILE A 17 -3.95 2.56 -9.73
C ILE A 17 -5.10 1.85 -9.01
N SER A 18 -6.05 1.28 -9.75
CA SER A 18 -7.17 0.51 -9.16
C SER A 18 -6.67 -0.72 -8.42
N ALA A 19 -5.70 -1.45 -8.99
CA ALA A 19 -5.07 -2.59 -8.32
C ALA A 19 -4.39 -2.18 -7.00
N MET A 20 -3.72 -1.03 -6.98
CA MET A 20 -3.08 -0.47 -5.79
C MET A 20 -4.11 -0.13 -4.70
N ILE A 21 -5.20 0.54 -5.06
CA ILE A 21 -6.27 0.91 -4.12
C ILE A 21 -6.92 -0.34 -3.53
N ILE A 22 -7.33 -1.28 -4.38
CA ILE A 22 -7.97 -2.53 -3.94
C ILE A 22 -7.03 -3.33 -3.04
N SER A 23 -5.75 -3.41 -3.37
CA SER A 23 -4.76 -4.11 -2.55
C SER A 23 -4.55 -3.44 -1.19
N SER A 24 -4.56 -2.10 -1.12
CA SER A 24 -4.44 -1.34 0.14
C SER A 24 -5.65 -1.56 1.02
N LEU A 25 -6.86 -1.43 0.47
CA LEU A 25 -8.11 -1.60 1.21
C LEU A 25 -8.29 -3.07 1.66
N GLY A 26 -8.07 -4.03 0.77
CA GLY A 26 -8.18 -5.45 1.11
C GLY A 26 -7.27 -5.87 2.26
N PHE A 27 -6.03 -5.33 2.29
CA PHE A 27 -5.14 -5.54 3.42
C PHE A 27 -5.69 -4.94 4.72
N SER A 28 -6.26 -3.75 4.66
CA SER A 28 -6.75 -3.04 5.85
C SER A 28 -7.96 -3.75 6.47
N VAL A 29 -8.85 -4.26 5.64
CA VAL A 29 -10.04 -5.02 6.08
C VAL A 29 -9.63 -6.28 6.86
N MET A 30 -8.49 -6.90 6.54
CA MET A 30 -7.99 -8.05 7.31
C MET A 30 -7.72 -7.72 8.79
N HIS A 31 -7.49 -6.44 9.13
CA HIS A 31 -7.30 -6.02 10.53
C HIS A 31 -8.61 -6.03 11.36
N ILE A 32 -9.76 -6.20 10.73
CA ILE A 32 -11.03 -6.41 11.46
C ILE A 32 -10.98 -7.69 12.29
N THR A 33 -10.17 -8.67 11.87
CA THR A 33 -9.97 -9.94 12.58
C THR A 33 -9.40 -9.77 14.01
N THR A 34 -8.89 -8.59 14.33
CA THR A 34 -8.43 -8.27 15.70
C THR A 34 -9.56 -8.31 16.75
N ILE A 35 -10.82 -8.28 16.32
CA ILE A 35 -11.99 -8.52 17.19
C ILE A 35 -11.88 -9.92 17.82
N PHE A 36 -11.46 -10.93 17.06
CA PHE A 36 -11.27 -12.28 17.58
C PHE A 36 -10.12 -12.41 18.58
N ALA A 37 -9.22 -11.41 18.60
CA ALA A 37 -8.15 -11.29 19.58
C ALA A 37 -8.57 -10.49 20.83
N GLY A 38 -9.88 -10.21 21.00
CA GLY A 38 -10.41 -9.51 22.17
C GLY A 38 -10.51 -7.99 22.05
N ASN A 39 -10.22 -7.41 20.88
CA ASN A 39 -10.41 -5.99 20.66
C ASN A 39 -11.90 -5.64 20.54
N THR A 40 -12.27 -4.47 21.04
CA THR A 40 -13.61 -3.91 20.81
C THR A 40 -13.78 -3.55 19.33
N LEU A 41 -15.02 -3.43 18.87
CA LEU A 41 -15.33 -3.01 17.49
C LEU A 41 -14.69 -1.66 17.16
N ILE A 42 -14.69 -0.71 18.09
CA ILE A 42 -14.08 0.62 17.89
C ILE A 42 -12.56 0.48 17.69
N GLN A 43 -11.89 -0.32 18.52
CA GLN A 43 -10.46 -0.58 18.37
C GLN A 43 -10.13 -1.26 17.04
N ALA A 44 -10.95 -2.22 16.60
CA ALA A 44 -10.78 -2.87 15.31
C ALA A 44 -10.94 -1.88 14.14
N LEU A 45 -11.92 -0.99 14.19
CA LEU A 45 -12.12 0.05 13.18
C LEU A 45 -10.93 1.04 13.13
N VAL A 46 -10.43 1.48 14.28
CA VAL A 46 -9.23 2.31 14.37
C VAL A 46 -8.03 1.59 13.74
N ASN A 47 -7.87 0.29 14.01
CA ASN A 47 -6.81 -0.51 13.42
C ASN A 47 -6.94 -0.62 11.89
N VAL A 48 -8.17 -0.77 11.36
CA VAL A 48 -8.43 -0.77 9.91
C VAL A 48 -8.02 0.56 9.28
N ILE A 49 -8.38 1.69 9.89
CA ILE A 49 -8.03 3.02 9.39
C ILE A 49 -6.51 3.22 9.41
N ALA A 50 -5.84 2.93 10.54
CA ALA A 50 -4.40 3.06 10.67
C ALA A 50 -3.65 2.17 9.67
N SER A 51 -4.12 0.93 9.50
CA SER A 51 -3.56 -0.01 8.52
C SER A 51 -3.81 0.41 7.08
N SER A 52 -4.90 1.13 6.80
CA SER A 52 -5.15 1.71 5.49
C SER A 52 -4.09 2.76 5.14
N LEU A 53 -3.81 3.68 6.05
CA LEU A 53 -2.78 4.71 5.86
C LEU A 53 -1.41 4.09 5.58
N LEU A 54 -1.02 3.10 6.38
CA LEU A 54 0.22 2.35 6.16
C LEU A 54 0.17 1.56 4.84
N GLY A 55 -0.99 1.04 4.49
CA GLY A 55 -1.26 0.36 3.24
C GLY A 55 -1.00 1.23 2.02
N PHE A 56 -1.48 2.44 2.04
CA PHE A 56 -1.28 3.41 0.98
C PHE A 56 0.20 3.80 0.78
N ALA A 57 1.03 3.78 1.82
CA ALA A 57 2.47 3.96 1.70
C ALA A 57 3.18 2.71 1.16
N PHE A 58 2.79 1.52 1.62
CA PHE A 58 3.48 0.28 1.30
C PHE A 58 3.25 -0.23 -0.12
N VAL A 59 2.06 -0.01 -0.72
CA VAL A 59 1.77 -0.52 -2.06
C VAL A 59 2.65 0.13 -3.12
N PRO A 60 2.78 1.47 -3.21
CA PRO A 60 3.70 2.08 -4.16
C PRO A 60 5.16 1.69 -3.89
N LEU A 61 5.55 1.56 -2.62
CA LEU A 61 6.90 1.12 -2.26
C LEU A 61 7.18 -0.31 -2.72
N ALA A 62 6.20 -1.23 -2.59
CA ALA A 62 6.32 -2.59 -3.11
C ALA A 62 6.54 -2.63 -4.63
N ILE A 63 5.87 -1.73 -5.37
CA ILE A 63 6.04 -1.60 -6.83
C ILE A 63 7.43 -1.06 -7.18
N ILE A 64 7.91 -0.06 -6.45
CA ILE A 64 9.22 0.55 -6.69
C ILE A 64 10.33 -0.45 -6.40
N LEU A 65 10.26 -1.15 -5.27
CA LEU A 65 11.25 -2.15 -4.86
C LEU A 65 11.15 -3.46 -5.68
N ASN A 66 10.04 -3.67 -6.39
CA ASN A 66 9.70 -4.94 -7.05
C ASN A 66 9.85 -6.15 -6.11
N ASN A 67 9.75 -5.93 -4.81
CA ASN A 67 9.90 -6.94 -3.77
C ASN A 67 9.05 -6.57 -2.55
N ILE A 68 8.24 -7.50 -2.08
CA ILE A 68 7.37 -7.30 -0.93
C ILE A 68 7.99 -7.76 0.39
N LEU A 69 9.06 -8.56 0.34
CA LEU A 69 9.66 -9.16 1.52
C LEU A 69 10.15 -8.14 2.56
N PRO A 70 10.89 -7.08 2.18
CA PRO A 70 11.32 -6.07 3.14
C PRO A 70 10.16 -5.40 3.88
N LEU A 71 9.05 -5.17 3.16
CA LEU A 71 7.84 -4.56 3.73
C LEU A 71 7.09 -5.52 4.67
N ALA A 72 7.09 -6.81 4.35
CA ALA A 72 6.51 -7.83 5.21
C ALA A 72 7.31 -7.95 6.52
N ILE A 73 8.62 -7.96 6.44
CA ILE A 73 9.51 -7.99 7.62
C ILE A 73 9.27 -6.74 8.47
N PHE A 74 9.30 -5.54 7.87
CA PHE A 74 9.05 -4.30 8.58
C PHE A 74 7.68 -4.30 9.28
N HIS A 75 6.62 -4.73 8.58
CA HIS A 75 5.27 -4.79 9.15
C HIS A 75 5.18 -5.78 10.32
N THR A 76 5.83 -6.93 10.21
CA THR A 76 5.88 -7.93 11.28
C THR A 76 6.60 -7.39 12.51
N LEU A 77 7.76 -6.75 12.33
CA LEU A 77 8.52 -6.12 13.42
C LEU A 77 7.73 -4.99 14.06
N TRP A 78 7.05 -4.17 13.26
CA TRP A 78 6.20 -3.10 13.77
C TRP A 78 5.06 -3.63 14.64
N ASN A 79 4.35 -4.66 14.18
CA ASN A 79 3.28 -5.30 14.94
C ASN A 79 3.82 -5.94 16.24
N PHE A 80 5.00 -6.56 16.18
CA PHE A 80 5.65 -7.12 17.36
C PHE A 80 5.95 -6.03 18.40
N ILE A 81 6.51 -4.89 18.00
CA ILE A 81 6.79 -3.76 18.89
C ILE A 81 5.49 -3.25 19.53
N ILE A 82 4.40 -3.12 18.76
CA ILE A 82 3.11 -2.67 19.27
C ILE A 82 2.58 -3.63 20.33
N ILE A 83 2.56 -4.93 20.03
CA ILE A 83 2.06 -5.95 20.97
C ILE A 83 2.92 -6.00 22.22
N ALA A 84 4.25 -6.02 22.08
CA ALA A 84 5.17 -6.02 23.21
C ALA A 84 5.01 -4.78 24.10
N SER A 85 4.87 -3.61 23.50
CA SER A 85 4.64 -2.35 24.23
C SER A 85 3.32 -2.38 25.01
N SER A 86 2.27 -2.92 24.39
CA SER A 86 0.96 -3.06 25.05
C SER A 86 1.01 -4.01 26.25
N THR A 87 1.72 -5.14 26.13
CA THR A 87 1.87 -6.11 27.23
C THR A 87 2.73 -5.57 28.36
N MET A 88 3.70 -4.69 28.06
CA MET A 88 4.55 -4.02 29.05
C MET A 88 3.93 -2.76 29.67
N GLY A 89 2.71 -2.38 29.26
CA GLY A 89 2.05 -1.14 29.71
C GLY A 89 2.73 0.14 29.22
N ILE A 90 3.56 0.06 28.18
CA ILE A 90 4.25 1.22 27.59
C ILE A 90 3.30 1.98 26.68
N ASN A 91 3.14 3.27 26.93
CA ASN A 91 2.31 4.13 26.11
C ASN A 91 3.05 4.60 24.85
N ILE A 92 2.71 3.99 23.72
CA ILE A 92 3.28 4.32 22.40
C ILE A 92 2.45 5.34 21.59
N SER A 93 1.44 5.96 22.21
CA SER A 93 0.58 6.93 21.51
C SER A 93 1.37 8.09 20.87
N LYS A 94 2.43 8.56 21.53
CA LYS A 94 3.34 9.58 20.99
C LYS A 94 4.05 9.10 19.71
N VAL A 95 4.45 7.83 19.65
CA VAL A 95 5.09 7.25 18.47
C VAL A 95 4.10 7.26 17.30
N TYR A 96 2.85 6.87 17.52
CA TYR A 96 1.81 6.97 16.50
C TYR A 96 1.56 8.40 16.02
N LEU A 97 1.56 9.35 16.94
CA LEU A 97 1.35 10.77 16.63
C LEU A 97 2.41 11.32 15.66
N PHE A 98 3.66 10.88 15.78
CA PHE A 98 4.75 11.27 14.87
C PHE A 98 4.80 10.43 13.61
N CYS A 99 4.59 9.12 13.69
CA CYS A 99 4.73 8.22 12.55
C CYS A 99 3.60 8.38 11.52
N ASN A 100 2.37 8.67 11.95
CA ASN A 100 1.25 8.80 11.02
C ASN A 100 1.39 9.95 10.02
N PRO A 101 1.73 11.20 10.42
CA PRO A 101 1.96 12.29 9.48
C PRO A 101 3.10 11.98 8.50
N ILE A 102 4.19 11.39 8.97
CA ILE A 102 5.32 11.00 8.14
C ILE A 102 4.88 9.96 7.09
N ASN A 103 4.10 8.95 7.49
CA ASN A 103 3.56 7.95 6.57
C ASN A 103 2.65 8.57 5.50
N ILE A 104 1.83 9.56 5.86
CA ILE A 104 0.97 10.28 4.91
C ILE A 104 1.81 11.03 3.88
N ILE A 105 2.83 11.77 4.32
CA ILE A 105 3.72 12.53 3.43
C ILE A 105 4.45 11.58 2.47
N ILE A 106 5.04 10.51 2.99
CA ILE A 106 5.73 9.49 2.18
C ILE A 106 4.75 8.87 1.17
N SER A 107 3.54 8.55 1.60
CA SER A 107 2.50 8.00 0.73
C SER A 107 2.20 8.93 -0.44
N ILE A 108 1.96 10.22 -0.19
CA ILE A 108 1.66 11.22 -1.23
C ILE A 108 2.81 11.31 -2.24
N ILE A 109 4.05 11.34 -1.75
CA ILE A 109 5.25 11.39 -2.62
C ILE A 109 5.33 10.16 -3.52
N LEU A 110 5.20 8.96 -2.93
CA LEU A 110 5.31 7.70 -3.65
C LEU A 110 4.19 7.54 -4.70
N TRP A 111 2.95 7.89 -4.35
CA TRP A 111 1.83 7.88 -5.29
C TRP A 111 2.04 8.84 -6.46
N THR A 112 2.54 10.03 -6.18
CA THR A 112 2.86 11.03 -7.21
C THR A 112 3.91 10.50 -8.19
N ILE A 113 4.94 9.85 -7.69
CA ILE A 113 6.01 9.22 -8.51
C ILE A 113 5.41 8.15 -9.43
N ILE A 114 4.60 7.23 -8.89
CA ILE A 114 3.99 6.14 -9.66
C ILE A 114 3.03 6.68 -10.72
N ILE A 115 2.17 7.63 -10.37
CA ILE A 115 1.22 8.23 -11.31
C ILE A 115 1.96 8.93 -12.47
N LYS A 116 3.00 9.71 -12.17
CA LYS A 116 3.82 10.36 -13.19
C LYS A 116 4.50 9.34 -14.12
N LYS A 117 5.08 8.28 -13.53
CA LYS A 117 5.73 7.20 -14.30
C LYS A 117 4.73 6.48 -15.21
N GLN A 118 3.52 6.20 -14.73
CA GLN A 118 2.48 5.55 -15.53
C GLN A 118 2.00 6.43 -16.68
N LYS A 119 1.76 7.73 -16.45
CA LYS A 119 1.39 8.68 -17.51
C LYS A 119 2.47 8.75 -18.60
N LYS A 120 3.74 8.81 -18.22
CA LYS A 120 4.85 8.83 -19.18
C LYS A 120 4.89 7.57 -20.04
N ASN A 121 4.71 6.39 -19.43
CA ASN A 121 4.70 5.12 -20.16
C ASN A 121 3.51 5.00 -21.12
N THR A 122 2.33 5.44 -20.71
CA THR A 122 1.13 5.46 -21.56
C THR A 122 1.31 6.40 -22.76
N PHE A 123 1.85 7.60 -22.53
CA PHE A 123 2.13 8.57 -23.59
C PHE A 123 3.15 8.02 -24.60
N SER A 124 4.23 7.41 -24.15
CA SER A 124 5.24 6.79 -25.01
C SER A 124 4.64 5.66 -25.87
N LYS A 125 3.82 4.79 -25.25
CA LYS A 125 3.14 3.70 -25.96
C LYS A 125 2.20 4.23 -27.05
N ASN A 126 1.40 5.24 -26.75
CA ASN A 126 0.47 5.83 -27.69
C ASN A 126 1.21 6.49 -28.88
N LYS A 127 2.36 7.13 -28.61
CA LYS A 127 3.19 7.72 -29.68
C LYS A 127 3.75 6.65 -30.61
N LEU A 128 4.20 5.50 -30.08
CA LEU A 128 4.68 4.38 -30.91
C LEU A 128 3.57 3.81 -31.79
N VAL A 129 2.40 3.54 -31.21
CA VAL A 129 1.23 3.02 -31.96
C VAL A 129 0.80 3.99 -33.06
N PHE A 130 0.85 5.29 -32.80
CA PHE A 130 0.52 6.30 -33.80
C PHE A 130 1.53 6.33 -34.94
N SER A 131 2.85 6.24 -34.63
CA SER A 131 3.89 6.19 -35.68
C SER A 131 3.81 4.93 -36.55
N GLU A 132 3.53 3.77 -35.95
CA GLU A 132 3.32 2.53 -36.70
C GLU A 132 2.12 2.60 -37.66
N LYS A 133 1.01 3.19 -37.19
CA LYS A 133 -0.18 3.41 -38.08
C LYS A 133 0.13 4.33 -39.24
N LEU A 134 0.91 5.38 -39.04
CA LEU A 134 1.33 6.30 -40.10
C LEU A 134 2.20 5.58 -41.16
N ILE A 135 3.16 4.77 -40.71
CA ILE A 135 4.05 4.01 -41.61
C ILE A 135 3.25 2.99 -42.45
N ASN A 136 2.29 2.31 -41.84
CA ASN A 136 1.47 1.30 -42.52
C ASN A 136 0.36 1.91 -43.43
N SER A 137 0.18 3.23 -43.45
CA SER A 137 -0.77 3.94 -44.29
C SER A 137 -0.16 4.55 -45.55
N ILE A 138 1.16 4.46 -45.71
CA ILE A 138 1.96 4.85 -46.86
C ILE A 138 2.24 3.65 -47.75
#